data_a790141111634e6dea246b030f0e0b15
#
_entry.id   a790141111634e6dea246b030f0e0b15
#
_cell.length_a   1.000
_cell.length_b   1.000
_cell.length_c   1.000
_cell.angle_alpha   90.00
_cell.angle_beta   90.00
_cell.angle_gamma   90.00
#
_symmetry.space_group_name_H-M   'P 1'
#
loop_
_entity.id
_entity.type
_entity.pdbx_description
1 polymer ?
#
loop_
_entity_poly.entity_id
_entity_poly.type
_entity_poly.pdbx_seq_one_letter_code
_entity_poly.pdbx_strand_id
1 'polypeptide(L)'
;MTQDPDYEHQFLDLKGEGMDDRTFLGRSSLSTRMSLFVLIGVFAIVALAGIFIYVDQRLAGAINDARHARDIGVLTGRVEAGIARARSLEKVFILDKQPALAETFAIEIDAVEAALDGLGQFPEAASLRQHIATLRDGIAQYDQQFGEFVRAEEALGLTTETGLSQRLRTTSQSLVRGFAESKVANLADQIIRI
;
A
#
# COMPACT_ATOMS: atom_id res chain seq x y z
N MET A 1 90.62 -27.79 29.89
CA MET A 1 91.79 -26.93 29.65
C MET A 1 91.82 -26.68 28.14
N THR A 2 91.37 -25.63 27.71
CA THR A 2 91.81 -24.79 26.59
C THR A 2 90.65 -23.77 26.30
N GLN A 3 90.93 -22.58 26.75
CA GLN A 3 90.11 -21.40 26.46
C GLN A 3 90.26 -21.08 24.94
N ASP A 4 89.14 -20.99 24.24
CA ASP A 4 89.08 -20.60 22.85
C ASP A 4 88.86 -19.08 22.82
N PRO A 5 89.76 -18.26 22.21
CA PRO A 5 89.71 -16.82 22.26
C PRO A 5 88.84 -16.18 21.14
N ASP A 6 88.06 -16.98 20.43
CA ASP A 6 87.33 -16.47 19.24
C ASP A 6 85.94 -15.86 19.53
N TYR A 7 85.50 -15.84 20.76
CA TYR A 7 84.11 -15.24 21.03
C TYR A 7 84.13 -13.76 21.36
N GLU A 8 85.25 -13.10 21.50
CA GLU A 8 85.30 -11.67 21.88
C GLU A 8 85.24 -10.73 20.67
N HIS A 9 85.51 -11.19 19.46
CA HIS A 9 85.49 -10.31 18.30
C HIS A 9 84.13 -10.22 17.54
N GLN A 10 83.17 -11.07 17.86
CA GLN A 10 81.86 -11.10 17.17
C GLN A 10 80.81 -10.18 17.83
N PHE A 11 81.12 -9.64 19.03
CA PHE A 11 80.17 -8.75 19.74
C PHE A 11 80.42 -7.28 19.52
N LEU A 12 81.47 -6.90 18.82
CA LEU A 12 81.75 -5.45 18.52
C LEU A 12 81.31 -4.93 17.17
N ASP A 13 80.84 -5.83 16.30
CA ASP A 13 80.43 -5.43 14.93
C ASP A 13 78.93 -5.20 14.73
N LEU A 14 78.13 -5.41 15.80
CA LEU A 14 76.67 -5.15 15.79
C LEU A 14 76.28 -3.77 16.37
N LYS A 15 77.25 -2.90 16.66
CA LYS A 15 76.93 -1.57 17.22
C LYS A 15 77.19 -0.40 16.25
N GLY A 16 77.07 -0.65 14.97
CA GLY A 16 77.38 0.34 13.90
C GLY A 16 76.31 0.67 12.88
N GLU A 17 75.16 -0.03 12.92
CA GLU A 17 74.02 0.39 12.06
C GLU A 17 72.95 1.08 12.88
N GLY A 18 73.31 2.22 13.45
CA GLY A 18 72.35 3.25 13.83
C GLY A 18 71.67 3.76 12.60
N MET A 19 70.43 3.31 12.42
CA MET A 19 69.50 3.78 11.44
C MET A 19 69.35 5.29 11.60
N ASP A 20 69.96 6.02 10.68
CA ASP A 20 69.98 7.49 10.63
C ASP A 20 68.62 8.02 10.17
N ASP A 21 67.61 7.81 11.02
CA ASP A 21 66.22 8.25 10.81
C ASP A 21 66.03 9.74 11.08
N ARG A 22 67.16 10.50 11.23
CA ARG A 22 67.10 11.94 11.57
C ARG A 22 67.40 12.91 10.45
N THR A 23 67.58 12.44 9.23
CA THR A 23 68.07 13.34 8.15
C THR A 23 66.99 13.72 7.13
N PHE A 24 65.76 13.15 7.18
CA PHE A 24 64.74 13.50 6.17
C PHE A 24 64.00 14.80 6.52
N LEU A 25 63.95 15.20 7.81
CA LEU A 25 63.23 16.41 8.22
C LEU A 25 64.10 17.69 8.33
N GLY A 26 65.42 17.55 8.22
CA GLY A 26 66.36 18.65 8.47
C GLY A 26 66.62 19.61 7.34
N ARG A 27 66.24 19.29 6.08
CA ARG A 27 66.65 20.08 4.89
C ARG A 27 65.51 20.64 4.03
N SER A 28 64.27 20.46 4.51
CA SER A 28 63.14 21.10 3.81
C SER A 28 63.09 22.60 4.18
N SER A 29 63.17 23.45 3.16
CA SER A 29 63.03 24.92 3.38
C SER A 29 61.73 25.25 4.10
N LEU A 30 61.71 26.31 4.85
CA LEU A 30 60.52 26.77 5.58
C LEU A 30 59.28 26.86 4.68
N SER A 31 59.52 27.22 3.38
CA SER A 31 58.48 27.28 2.36
C SER A 31 57.87 25.90 2.03
N THR A 32 58.68 24.83 2.01
CA THR A 32 58.21 23.45 1.74
C THR A 32 57.30 22.93 2.89
N ARG A 33 57.64 23.30 4.13
CA ARG A 33 56.80 22.93 5.29
C ARG A 33 55.47 23.69 5.28
N MET A 34 55.47 24.97 4.97
CA MET A 34 54.23 25.75 4.80
C MET A 34 53.36 25.20 3.65
N SER A 35 53.97 24.86 2.52
CA SER A 35 53.25 24.27 1.39
C SER A 35 52.62 22.93 1.72
N LEU A 36 53.29 22.10 2.53
CA LEU A 36 52.76 20.79 2.98
C LEU A 36 51.55 20.96 3.89
N PHE A 37 51.56 21.92 4.81
CA PHE A 37 50.40 22.22 5.66
C PHE A 37 49.20 22.73 4.87
N VAL A 38 49.41 23.58 3.88
CA VAL A 38 48.34 24.04 2.97
C VAL A 38 47.77 22.89 2.18
N LEU A 39 48.63 21.98 1.64
CA LEU A 39 48.19 20.80 0.88
C LEU A 39 47.37 19.85 1.75
N ILE A 40 47.79 19.59 2.98
CA ILE A 40 47.04 18.75 3.93
C ILE A 40 45.68 19.42 4.26
N GLY A 41 45.64 20.72 4.45
CA GLY A 41 44.41 21.47 4.70
C GLY A 41 43.44 21.40 3.54
N VAL A 42 43.92 21.58 2.31
CA VAL A 42 43.09 21.44 1.11
C VAL A 42 42.58 19.99 0.94
N PHE A 43 43.44 18.99 1.16
CA PHE A 43 43.06 17.59 1.08
C PHE A 43 41.98 17.24 2.12
N ALA A 44 42.12 17.74 3.34
CA ALA A 44 41.11 17.56 4.41
C ALA A 44 39.75 18.18 4.02
N ILE A 45 39.73 19.36 3.42
CA ILE A 45 38.49 20.01 2.97
C ILE A 45 37.83 19.20 1.84
N VAL A 46 38.63 18.71 0.86
CA VAL A 46 38.13 17.87 -0.25
C VAL A 46 37.58 16.53 0.28
N ALA A 47 38.28 15.93 1.23
CA ALA A 47 37.81 14.69 1.87
C ALA A 47 36.49 14.89 2.64
N LEU A 48 36.39 15.98 3.40
CA LEU A 48 35.14 16.34 4.11
C LEU A 48 34.00 16.62 3.14
N ALA A 49 34.24 17.34 2.06
CA ALA A 49 33.24 17.60 1.02
C ALA A 49 32.77 16.28 0.36
N GLY A 50 33.71 15.36 0.07
CA GLY A 50 33.40 14.03 -0.48
C GLY A 50 32.56 13.20 0.48
N ILE A 51 32.88 13.19 1.77
CA ILE A 51 32.08 12.48 2.79
C ILE A 51 30.69 13.10 2.89
N PHE A 52 30.60 14.43 2.87
CA PHE A 52 29.30 15.13 2.95
C PHE A 52 28.39 14.75 1.77
N ILE A 53 28.91 14.80 0.53
CA ILE A 53 28.16 14.41 -0.68
C ILE A 53 27.73 12.93 -0.60
N TYR A 54 28.61 12.05 -0.14
CA TYR A 54 28.31 10.62 -0.01
C TYR A 54 27.19 10.35 1.02
N VAL A 55 27.24 11.04 2.17
CA VAL A 55 26.22 10.91 3.23
C VAL A 55 24.89 11.49 2.77
N ASP A 56 24.91 12.66 2.09
CA ASP A 56 23.69 13.29 1.58
C ASP A 56 22.97 12.41 0.55
N GLN A 57 23.69 11.80 -0.38
CA GLN A 57 23.11 10.86 -1.34
C GLN A 57 22.50 9.62 -0.67
N ARG A 58 23.15 9.08 0.37
CA ARG A 58 22.64 7.94 1.13
C ARG A 58 21.41 8.31 1.95
N LEU A 59 21.41 9.48 2.55
CA LEU A 59 20.29 9.97 3.36
C LEU A 59 19.06 10.27 2.50
N ALA A 60 19.26 10.86 1.34
CA ALA A 60 18.18 11.12 0.37
C ALA A 60 17.51 9.83 -0.10
N GLY A 61 18.28 8.75 -0.36
CA GLY A 61 17.77 7.42 -0.68
C GLY A 61 16.90 6.85 0.45
N ALA A 62 17.43 6.82 1.67
CA ALA A 62 16.71 6.27 2.83
C ALA A 62 15.40 7.04 3.16
N ILE A 63 15.39 8.36 2.97
CA ILE A 63 14.18 9.17 3.16
C ILE A 63 13.13 8.84 2.08
N ASN A 64 13.56 8.64 0.85
CA ASN A 64 12.67 8.30 -0.27
C ASN A 64 12.05 6.91 -0.09
N ASP A 65 12.85 5.92 0.31
CA ASP A 65 12.39 4.56 0.62
C ASP A 65 11.37 4.56 1.77
N ALA A 66 11.63 5.38 2.82
CA ALA A 66 10.70 5.53 3.94
C ALA A 66 9.37 6.20 3.52
N ARG A 67 9.40 7.16 2.57
CA ARG A 67 8.19 7.77 2.01
C ARG A 67 7.40 6.76 1.19
N HIS A 68 8.03 6.02 0.29
CA HIS A 68 7.38 4.98 -0.50
C HIS A 68 6.74 3.92 0.38
N ALA A 69 7.45 3.43 1.41
CA ALA A 69 6.89 2.47 2.37
C ALA A 69 5.64 3.01 3.09
N ARG A 70 5.65 4.28 3.46
CA ARG A 70 4.49 4.94 4.06
C ARG A 70 3.32 5.05 3.08
N ASP A 71 3.58 5.47 1.84
CA ASP A 71 2.54 5.64 0.82
C ASP A 71 1.90 4.30 0.46
N ILE A 72 2.69 3.24 0.33
CA ILE A 72 2.21 1.86 0.16
C ILE A 72 1.33 1.46 1.35
N GLY A 73 1.76 1.75 2.59
CA GLY A 73 0.97 1.46 3.79
C GLY A 73 -0.37 2.20 3.81
N VAL A 74 -0.39 3.48 3.41
CA VAL A 74 -1.63 4.27 3.30
C VAL A 74 -2.58 3.70 2.25
N LEU A 75 -2.07 3.33 1.07
CA LEU A 75 -2.91 2.76 0.01
C LEU A 75 -3.45 1.38 0.39
N THR A 76 -2.63 0.53 1.02
CA THR A 76 -3.08 -0.78 1.54
C THR A 76 -4.18 -0.59 2.58
N GLY A 77 -4.01 0.34 3.53
CA GLY A 77 -5.04 0.65 4.50
C GLY A 77 -6.33 1.20 3.87
N ARG A 78 -6.26 1.93 2.75
CA ARG A 78 -7.44 2.36 1.99
C ARG A 78 -8.17 1.19 1.36
N VAL A 79 -7.44 0.24 0.77
CA VAL A 79 -8.04 -0.98 0.22
C VAL A 79 -8.77 -1.76 1.29
N GLU A 80 -8.13 -2.03 2.42
CA GLU A 80 -8.74 -2.78 3.54
C GLU A 80 -9.98 -2.07 4.09
N ALA A 81 -9.88 -0.77 4.38
CA ALA A 81 -10.98 0.02 4.90
C ALA A 81 -12.12 0.15 3.89
N GLY A 82 -11.83 0.32 2.59
CA GLY A 82 -12.83 0.40 1.53
C GLY A 82 -13.62 -0.90 1.39
N ILE A 83 -12.93 -2.05 1.38
CA ILE A 83 -13.59 -3.37 1.34
C ILE A 83 -14.47 -3.58 2.59
N ALA A 84 -14.00 -3.18 3.78
CA ALA A 84 -14.78 -3.30 5.00
C ALA A 84 -16.05 -2.43 4.96
N ARG A 85 -15.95 -1.20 4.42
CA ARG A 85 -17.12 -0.33 4.24
C ARG A 85 -18.08 -0.87 3.18
N ALA A 86 -17.59 -1.34 2.04
CA ALA A 86 -18.42 -1.97 1.02
C ALA A 86 -19.23 -3.15 1.57
N ARG A 87 -18.58 -4.05 2.33
CA ARG A 87 -19.26 -5.16 3.01
C ARG A 87 -20.30 -4.69 4.04
N SER A 88 -20.04 -3.59 4.72
CA SER A 88 -21.02 -3.00 5.67
C SER A 88 -22.22 -2.46 4.91
N LEU A 89 -22.01 -1.75 3.80
CA LEU A 89 -23.06 -1.20 2.96
C LEU A 89 -23.92 -2.31 2.33
N GLU A 90 -23.29 -3.38 1.84
CA GLU A 90 -23.99 -4.59 1.36
C GLU A 90 -24.95 -5.14 2.42
N LYS A 91 -24.47 -5.35 3.64
CA LYS A 91 -25.30 -5.87 4.74
C LYS A 91 -26.47 -4.94 5.07
N VAL A 92 -26.22 -3.63 5.12
CA VAL A 92 -27.27 -2.64 5.38
C VAL A 92 -28.27 -2.60 4.20
N PHE A 93 -27.78 -2.69 2.96
CA PHE A 93 -28.66 -2.73 1.78
C PHE A 93 -29.57 -3.97 1.80
N ILE A 94 -29.09 -5.14 2.21
CA ILE A 94 -29.90 -6.35 2.32
C ILE A 94 -31.05 -6.14 3.31
N LEU A 95 -30.84 -5.35 4.38
CA LEU A 95 -31.86 -5.08 5.40
C LEU A 95 -32.81 -3.95 5.00
N ASP A 96 -32.26 -2.83 4.53
CA ASP A 96 -33.00 -1.59 4.35
C ASP A 96 -33.45 -1.35 2.91
N LYS A 97 -32.82 -2.03 1.94
CA LYS A 97 -33.10 -1.97 0.49
C LYS A 97 -33.18 -0.53 -0.07
N GLN A 98 -32.36 0.38 0.49
CA GLN A 98 -32.29 1.77 0.03
C GLN A 98 -31.37 1.92 -1.18
N PRO A 99 -31.82 2.46 -2.34
CA PRO A 99 -30.97 2.63 -3.53
C PRO A 99 -29.69 3.44 -3.28
N ALA A 100 -29.76 4.46 -2.43
CA ALA A 100 -28.62 5.29 -2.08
C ALA A 100 -27.44 4.50 -1.45
N LEU A 101 -27.73 3.34 -0.82
CA LEU A 101 -26.68 2.47 -0.28
C LEU A 101 -25.90 1.75 -1.40
N ALA A 102 -26.59 1.40 -2.50
CA ALA A 102 -25.94 0.81 -3.66
C ALA A 102 -25.04 1.82 -4.38
N GLU A 103 -25.47 3.08 -4.49
CA GLU A 103 -24.63 4.16 -5.04
C GLU A 103 -23.39 4.40 -4.16
N THR A 104 -23.58 4.41 -2.83
CA THR A 104 -22.46 4.58 -1.89
C THR A 104 -21.49 3.38 -1.95
N PHE A 105 -22.00 2.17 -2.14
CA PHE A 105 -21.19 0.97 -2.34
C PHE A 105 -20.31 1.12 -3.59
N ALA A 106 -20.87 1.54 -4.72
CA ALA A 106 -20.11 1.74 -5.95
C ALA A 106 -18.96 2.76 -5.76
N ILE A 107 -19.22 3.88 -5.04
CA ILE A 107 -18.18 4.88 -4.73
C ILE A 107 -17.05 4.27 -3.89
N GLU A 108 -17.35 3.39 -2.92
CA GLU A 108 -16.33 2.72 -2.12
C GLU A 108 -15.51 1.72 -2.95
N ILE A 109 -16.14 1.02 -3.89
CA ILE A 109 -15.44 0.11 -4.81
C ILE A 109 -14.50 0.90 -5.74
N ASP A 110 -14.96 2.00 -6.33
CA ASP A 110 -14.12 2.89 -7.16
C ASP A 110 -12.89 3.39 -6.38
N ALA A 111 -13.08 3.74 -5.11
CA ALA A 111 -11.98 4.18 -4.24
C ALA A 111 -10.97 3.05 -3.94
N VAL A 112 -11.44 1.81 -3.82
CA VAL A 112 -10.58 0.62 -3.66
C VAL A 112 -9.79 0.35 -4.95
N GLU A 113 -10.43 0.42 -6.11
CA GLU A 113 -9.76 0.24 -7.41
C GLU A 113 -8.68 1.30 -7.63
N ALA A 114 -8.99 2.57 -7.36
CA ALA A 114 -8.03 3.66 -7.44
C ALA A 114 -6.82 3.45 -6.49
N ALA A 115 -7.04 2.90 -5.30
CA ALA A 115 -5.96 2.58 -4.37
C ALA A 115 -5.09 1.40 -4.88
N LEU A 116 -5.69 0.38 -5.48
CA LEU A 116 -4.96 -0.73 -6.11
C LEU A 116 -4.16 -0.27 -7.34
N ASP A 117 -4.70 0.66 -8.13
CA ASP A 117 -3.99 1.28 -9.24
C ASP A 117 -2.76 2.04 -8.74
N GLY A 118 -2.93 2.82 -7.68
CA GLY A 118 -1.84 3.52 -7.02
C GLY A 118 -0.75 2.56 -6.51
N LEU A 119 -1.11 1.44 -5.89
CA LEU A 119 -0.18 0.41 -5.44
C LEU A 119 0.63 -0.18 -6.61
N GLY A 120 -0.02 -0.40 -7.76
CA GLY A 120 0.62 -0.96 -8.94
C GLY A 120 1.70 -0.06 -9.58
N GLN A 121 1.73 1.23 -9.25
CA GLN A 121 2.71 2.19 -9.78
C GLN A 121 4.05 2.16 -9.06
N PHE A 122 4.12 1.59 -7.84
CA PHE A 122 5.37 1.50 -7.10
C PHE A 122 6.30 0.43 -7.70
N PRO A 123 7.60 0.72 -7.88
CA PRO A 123 8.57 -0.26 -8.36
C PRO A 123 8.65 -1.50 -7.44
N GLU A 124 8.50 -1.31 -6.15
CA GLU A 124 8.52 -2.34 -5.12
C GLU A 124 7.35 -3.33 -5.25
N ALA A 125 6.24 -2.87 -5.82
CA ALA A 125 5.07 -3.71 -6.09
C ALA A 125 5.26 -4.67 -7.29
N ALA A 126 6.40 -4.62 -7.98
CA ALA A 126 6.67 -5.47 -9.14
C ALA A 126 6.50 -6.97 -8.82
N SER A 127 6.94 -7.41 -7.63
CA SER A 127 6.77 -8.78 -7.15
C SER A 127 5.33 -9.14 -6.76
N LEU A 128 4.47 -8.13 -6.52
CA LEU A 128 3.08 -8.27 -6.08
C LEU A 128 2.07 -8.04 -7.21
N ARG A 129 2.52 -7.73 -8.42
CA ARG A 129 1.63 -7.39 -9.56
C ARG A 129 0.56 -8.45 -9.80
N GLN A 130 0.94 -9.72 -9.72
CA GLN A 130 -0.01 -10.82 -9.91
C GLN A 130 -1.07 -10.84 -8.80
N HIS A 131 -0.69 -10.60 -7.55
CA HIS A 131 -1.63 -10.54 -6.43
C HIS A 131 -2.55 -9.32 -6.54
N ILE A 132 -2.02 -8.15 -6.94
CA ILE A 132 -2.82 -6.95 -7.20
C ILE A 132 -3.83 -7.20 -8.32
N ALA A 133 -3.43 -7.86 -9.42
CA ALA A 133 -4.33 -8.23 -10.50
C ALA A 133 -5.43 -9.17 -10.00
N THR A 134 -5.09 -10.22 -9.26
CA THR A 134 -6.07 -11.15 -8.69
C THR A 134 -7.05 -10.46 -7.74
N LEU A 135 -6.57 -9.50 -6.92
CA LEU A 135 -7.45 -8.70 -6.05
C LEU A 135 -8.40 -7.83 -6.87
N ARG A 136 -7.89 -7.20 -7.93
CA ARG A 136 -8.71 -6.38 -8.83
C ARG A 136 -9.81 -7.20 -9.50
N ASP A 137 -9.47 -8.38 -10.05
CA ASP A 137 -10.44 -9.28 -10.65
C ASP A 137 -11.50 -9.72 -9.61
N GLY A 138 -11.09 -10.01 -8.38
CA GLY A 138 -12.00 -10.36 -7.30
C GLY A 138 -12.94 -9.21 -6.91
N ILE A 139 -12.46 -7.97 -6.89
CA ILE A 139 -13.26 -6.78 -6.60
C ILE A 139 -14.25 -6.50 -7.73
N ALA A 140 -13.81 -6.59 -8.99
CA ALA A 140 -14.70 -6.41 -10.15
C ALA A 140 -15.81 -7.48 -10.16
N GLN A 141 -15.48 -8.72 -9.82
CA GLN A 141 -16.48 -9.79 -9.68
C GLN A 141 -17.46 -9.50 -8.53
N TYR A 142 -16.96 -9.00 -7.40
CA TYR A 142 -17.79 -8.64 -6.24
C TYR A 142 -18.75 -7.49 -6.58
N ASP A 143 -18.27 -6.45 -7.25
CA ASP A 143 -19.09 -5.34 -7.74
C ASP A 143 -20.19 -5.81 -8.69
N GLN A 144 -19.83 -6.64 -9.66
CA GLN A 144 -20.79 -7.21 -10.60
C GLN A 144 -21.87 -8.01 -9.88
N GLN A 145 -21.50 -8.92 -8.97
CA GLN A 145 -22.46 -9.74 -8.23
C GLN A 145 -23.41 -8.92 -7.36
N PHE A 146 -22.88 -7.89 -6.70
CA PHE A 146 -23.72 -6.97 -5.91
C PHE A 146 -24.64 -6.16 -6.82
N GLY A 147 -24.17 -5.66 -7.96
CA GLY A 147 -25.00 -4.97 -8.94
C GLY A 147 -26.11 -5.87 -9.53
N GLU A 148 -25.85 -7.15 -9.76
CA GLU A 148 -26.88 -8.12 -10.18
C GLU A 148 -27.91 -8.34 -9.07
N PHE A 149 -27.47 -8.43 -7.82
CA PHE A 149 -28.36 -8.56 -6.68
C PHE A 149 -29.26 -7.33 -6.51
N VAL A 150 -28.69 -6.13 -6.61
CA VAL A 150 -29.47 -4.85 -6.55
C VAL A 150 -30.55 -4.83 -7.63
N ARG A 151 -30.20 -5.16 -8.88
CA ARG A 151 -31.16 -5.21 -10.00
C ARG A 151 -32.27 -6.22 -9.77
N ALA A 152 -31.95 -7.38 -9.21
CA ALA A 152 -32.94 -8.40 -8.87
C ALA A 152 -33.91 -7.89 -7.80
N GLU A 153 -33.42 -7.23 -6.77
CA GLU A 153 -34.24 -6.63 -5.71
C GLU A 153 -35.09 -5.47 -6.23
N GLU A 154 -34.58 -4.64 -7.13
CA GLU A 154 -35.38 -3.61 -7.81
C GLU A 154 -36.51 -4.19 -8.64
N ALA A 155 -36.26 -5.30 -9.36
CA ALA A 155 -37.31 -5.98 -10.15
C ALA A 155 -38.39 -6.61 -9.25
N LEU A 156 -38.00 -7.16 -8.08
CA LEU A 156 -38.94 -7.66 -7.07
C LEU A 156 -39.74 -6.54 -6.42
N GLY A 157 -39.16 -5.33 -6.36
CA GLY A 157 -39.65 -4.17 -5.66
C GLY A 157 -38.97 -3.97 -4.33
N LEU A 158 -38.19 -2.90 -4.22
CA LEU A 158 -37.45 -2.50 -3.00
C LEU A 158 -38.38 -2.28 -1.79
N THR A 159 -39.66 -1.96 -2.06
CA THR A 159 -40.71 -1.84 -1.04
C THR A 159 -41.94 -2.67 -1.44
N THR A 160 -42.79 -2.93 -0.47
CA THR A 160 -44.10 -3.61 -0.73
C THR A 160 -45.01 -2.85 -1.69
N GLU A 161 -44.65 -1.62 -2.03
CA GLU A 161 -45.42 -0.71 -2.90
C GLU A 161 -44.85 -0.58 -4.30
N THR A 162 -43.76 -1.29 -4.62
CA THR A 162 -43.09 -1.23 -5.93
C THR A 162 -42.82 -2.61 -6.50
N GLY A 163 -42.58 -2.66 -7.83
CA GLY A 163 -42.17 -3.86 -8.53
C GLY A 163 -43.20 -5.01 -8.59
N LEU A 164 -42.73 -6.23 -8.63
CA LEU A 164 -43.58 -7.44 -8.69
C LEU A 164 -44.42 -7.63 -7.43
N SER A 165 -43.91 -7.21 -6.27
CA SER A 165 -44.65 -7.28 -5.00
C SER A 165 -45.91 -6.45 -5.00
N GLN A 166 -45.85 -5.23 -5.54
CA GLN A 166 -47.04 -4.36 -5.74
C GLN A 166 -48.02 -5.00 -6.72
N ARG A 167 -47.53 -5.52 -7.86
CA ARG A 167 -48.37 -6.14 -8.89
C ARG A 167 -49.12 -7.35 -8.34
N LEU A 168 -48.41 -8.23 -7.60
CA LEU A 168 -49.02 -9.39 -6.91
C LEU A 168 -50.10 -8.96 -5.93
N ARG A 169 -49.79 -7.96 -5.10
CA ARG A 169 -50.78 -7.41 -4.12
C ARG A 169 -52.00 -6.85 -4.80
N THR A 170 -51.81 -6.04 -5.84
CA THR A 170 -52.92 -5.44 -6.60
C THR A 170 -53.78 -6.51 -7.25
N THR A 171 -53.13 -7.50 -7.90
CA THR A 171 -53.84 -8.62 -8.54
C THR A 171 -54.57 -9.47 -7.50
N SER A 172 -53.93 -9.78 -6.38
CA SER A 172 -54.60 -10.52 -5.29
C SER A 172 -55.79 -9.77 -4.73
N GLN A 173 -55.68 -8.46 -4.50
CA GLN A 173 -56.79 -7.62 -4.05
C GLN A 173 -57.93 -7.55 -5.08
N SER A 174 -57.61 -7.44 -6.37
CA SER A 174 -58.64 -7.46 -7.43
C SER A 174 -59.35 -8.80 -7.51
N LEU A 175 -58.65 -9.92 -7.37
CA LEU A 175 -59.24 -11.24 -7.28
C LEU A 175 -60.19 -11.39 -6.08
N VAL A 176 -59.74 -10.96 -4.89
CA VAL A 176 -60.58 -11.02 -3.66
C VAL A 176 -61.85 -10.19 -3.83
N ARG A 177 -61.77 -8.95 -4.44
CA ARG A 177 -62.95 -8.13 -4.74
C ARG A 177 -63.86 -8.83 -5.74
N GLY A 178 -63.33 -9.35 -6.83
CA GLY A 178 -64.11 -10.05 -7.83
C GLY A 178 -64.86 -11.26 -7.27
N PHE A 179 -64.26 -12.05 -6.38
CA PHE A 179 -64.91 -13.14 -5.70
C PHE A 179 -65.97 -12.66 -4.71
N ALA A 180 -65.74 -11.55 -3.97
CA ALA A 180 -66.70 -10.98 -3.07
C ALA A 180 -67.96 -10.45 -3.83
N GLU A 181 -67.73 -9.70 -4.92
CA GLU A 181 -68.83 -9.20 -5.78
C GLU A 181 -69.64 -10.33 -6.44
N SER A 182 -68.94 -11.35 -6.96
CA SER A 182 -69.58 -12.54 -7.55
C SER A 182 -70.42 -13.29 -6.51
N LYS A 183 -69.95 -13.44 -5.28
CA LYS A 183 -70.68 -14.11 -4.20
C LYS A 183 -71.89 -13.29 -3.75
N VAL A 184 -71.78 -11.97 -3.68
CA VAL A 184 -72.90 -11.05 -3.34
C VAL A 184 -73.91 -11.08 -4.48
N ALA A 185 -73.53 -11.01 -5.75
CA ALA A 185 -74.41 -11.09 -6.89
C ALA A 185 -75.21 -12.41 -6.93
N ASN A 186 -74.53 -13.55 -6.70
CA ASN A 186 -75.19 -14.84 -6.64
C ASN A 186 -76.18 -14.97 -5.47
N LEU A 187 -75.87 -14.42 -4.30
CA LEU A 187 -76.81 -14.35 -3.16
C LEU A 187 -78.01 -13.46 -3.43
N ALA A 188 -77.79 -12.28 -4.06
CA ALA A 188 -78.86 -11.37 -4.43
C ALA A 188 -79.84 -12.04 -5.44
N ASP A 189 -79.28 -12.77 -6.44
CA ASP A 189 -80.08 -13.50 -7.43
C ASP A 189 -80.89 -14.66 -6.81
N GLN A 190 -80.35 -15.30 -5.78
CA GLN A 190 -81.10 -16.33 -5.00
C GLN A 190 -82.22 -15.71 -4.19
N ILE A 191 -82.06 -14.53 -3.60
CA ILE A 191 -83.07 -13.85 -2.77
C ILE A 191 -84.22 -13.35 -3.67
N ILE A 192 -83.94 -12.92 -4.89
CA ILE A 192 -84.96 -12.38 -5.82
C ILE A 192 -85.87 -13.51 -6.40
N ARG A 193 -85.41 -14.77 -6.40
CA ARG A 193 -86.11 -15.92 -6.92
C ARG A 193 -86.99 -16.62 -5.88
N ILE A 194 -87.04 -16.16 -4.63
CA ILE A 194 -87.95 -16.61 -3.59
C ILE A 194 -89.13 -15.64 -3.54
#